data_62e821f04f5b409eb267557f4fa5895e
#
_entry.id   62e821f04f5b409eb267557f4fa5895e
#
_cell.length_a   1.000
_cell.length_b   1.000
_cell.length_c   1.000
_cell.angle_alpha   90.00
_cell.angle_beta   90.00
_cell.angle_gamma   90.00
#
_symmetry.space_group_name_H-M   'P 1'
#
loop_
_entity.id
_entity.type
_entity.pdbx_description
1 polymer ?
#
loop_
_entity_poly.entity_id
_entity_poly.type
_entity_poly.pdbx_seq_one_letter_code
_entity_poly.pdbx_strand_id
1 'polypeptide(L)'
;MKKITLLFALLLTISLRAYDSEITAKEVLYLQEEKKIELIGDISLAFDGWTFLAERGEFHLEEKKLLLQGDAGRKASFSNNRRSVFGEANYIEVRLSESINLSGDAILTSDSENIKSNKISYKFPN
;
A
#
# COMPACT_ATOMS: atom_id res chain seq x y z
N MET A 1 -23.75 -6.09 11.18
CA MET A 1 -22.56 -5.60 10.46
C MET A 1 -22.95 -4.80 9.25
N LYS A 2 -22.44 -3.61 9.14
CA LYS A 2 -22.76 -2.77 8.01
C LYS A 2 -21.60 -2.67 7.05
N LYS A 3 -21.88 -2.96 5.81
CA LYS A 3 -20.93 -2.79 4.74
C LYS A 3 -21.42 -1.69 3.85
N ILE A 4 -20.58 -0.74 3.60
CA ILE A 4 -20.89 0.30 2.64
C ILE A 4 -19.97 0.09 1.46
N THR A 5 -20.55 -0.19 0.31
CA THR A 5 -19.80 -0.42 -0.90
C THR A 5 -19.86 0.82 -1.75
N LEU A 6 -18.72 1.36 -2.07
CA LEU A 6 -18.62 2.51 -2.94
C LEU A 6 -18.14 2.04 -4.29
N LEU A 7 -19.09 1.89 -5.20
CA LEU A 7 -18.76 1.40 -6.52
C LEU A 7 -18.51 2.56 -7.44
N PHE A 8 -17.41 3.17 -7.25
CA PHE A 8 -17.06 4.15 -8.19
C PHE A 8 -15.95 3.61 -8.94
N ALA A 9 -15.99 3.21 -10.06
CA ALA A 9 -14.86 2.89 -10.83
C ALA A 9 -13.89 4.03 -10.78
N LEU A 10 -13.71 4.60 -9.64
CA LEU A 10 -13.17 5.82 -9.60
C LEU A 10 -12.22 6.04 -8.56
N LEU A 11 -11.82 7.13 -8.59
CA LEU A 11 -10.94 7.85 -7.79
C LEU A 11 -11.58 8.17 -6.50
N LEU A 12 -11.09 7.66 -5.44
CA LEU A 12 -11.43 8.12 -4.13
C LEU A 12 -10.25 8.94 -3.64
N THR A 13 -10.45 10.23 -3.54
CA THR A 13 -9.40 11.11 -3.06
C THR A 13 -9.60 11.38 -1.59
N ILE A 14 -8.60 11.06 -0.81
CA ILE A 14 -8.60 11.33 0.61
C ILE A 14 -7.48 12.31 0.89
N SER A 15 -7.85 13.48 1.39
CA SER A 15 -6.87 14.47 1.76
C SER A 15 -6.54 14.32 3.21
N LEU A 16 -5.33 13.94 3.52
CA LEU A 16 -4.84 13.94 4.88
C LEU A 16 -4.23 15.30 5.12
N ARG A 17 -4.37 15.78 6.33
CA ARG A 17 -4.02 17.12 6.62
C ARG A 17 -2.68 17.53 6.17
N ALA A 18 -1.67 17.00 6.36
CA ALA A 18 -0.35 17.48 6.03
C ALA A 18 0.14 16.98 4.69
N TYR A 19 -0.63 16.17 4.00
CA TYR A 19 -0.15 15.52 2.79
C TYR A 19 -1.23 15.42 1.75
N ASP A 20 -0.84 15.53 0.52
CA ASP A 20 -1.72 15.21 -0.58
C ASP A 20 -1.70 13.70 -0.74
N SER A 21 -2.84 13.09 -0.61
CA SER A 21 -2.97 11.65 -0.75
C SER A 21 -4.04 11.33 -1.76
N GLU A 22 -3.79 10.29 -2.54
CA GLU A 22 -4.77 9.80 -3.48
C GLU A 22 -4.85 8.29 -3.38
N ILE A 23 -6.08 7.79 -3.40
CA ILE A 23 -6.31 6.35 -3.44
C ILE A 23 -7.23 6.08 -4.60
N THR A 24 -6.82 5.19 -5.50
CA THR A 24 -7.71 4.72 -6.55
C THR A 24 -7.83 3.22 -6.45
N ALA A 25 -9.02 2.70 -6.73
CA ALA A 25 -9.28 1.28 -6.73
C ALA A 25 -10.57 1.05 -7.50
N LYS A 26 -10.77 -0.17 -7.98
CA LYS A 26 -12.02 -0.47 -8.67
C LYS A 26 -13.18 -0.55 -7.69
N GLU A 27 -12.92 -1.02 -6.48
CA GLU A 27 -13.95 -1.16 -5.48
C GLU A 27 -13.39 -0.84 -4.12
N VAL A 28 -14.16 -0.11 -3.31
CA VAL A 28 -13.77 0.24 -1.95
C VAL A 28 -14.91 -0.17 -1.03
N LEU A 29 -14.59 -0.92 0.01
CA LEU A 29 -15.55 -1.37 1.01
C LEU A 29 -15.13 -0.81 2.36
N TYR A 30 -16.01 -0.03 2.96
CA TYR A 30 -15.74 0.48 4.29
C TYR A 30 -16.48 -0.40 5.30
N LEU A 31 -15.75 -1.11 6.11
CA LEU A 31 -16.29 -2.02 7.11
C LEU A 31 -16.25 -1.32 8.47
N GLN A 32 -17.33 -0.63 8.75
CA GLN A 32 -17.37 0.27 9.89
C GLN A 32 -17.13 -0.42 11.23
N GLU A 33 -17.74 -1.57 11.42
CA GLU A 33 -17.58 -2.29 12.68
C GLU A 33 -16.19 -2.84 12.88
N GLU A 34 -15.53 -3.20 11.79
CA GLU A 34 -14.18 -3.74 11.84
C GLU A 34 -13.13 -2.66 11.75
N LYS A 35 -13.56 -1.44 11.54
CA LYS A 35 -12.69 -0.28 11.42
C LYS A 35 -11.60 -0.49 10.40
N LYS A 36 -12.02 -0.95 9.22
CA LYS A 36 -11.07 -1.13 8.15
C LYS A 36 -11.70 -0.82 6.80
N ILE A 37 -10.85 -0.54 5.84
CA ILE A 37 -11.25 -0.28 4.47
C ILE A 37 -10.61 -1.35 3.61
N GLU A 38 -11.41 -2.03 2.79
CA GLU A 38 -10.88 -2.98 1.82
C GLU A 38 -10.84 -2.34 0.45
N LEU A 39 -9.77 -2.58 -0.26
CA LEU A 39 -9.55 -2.04 -1.60
C LEU A 39 -9.37 -3.21 -2.54
N ILE A 40 -10.06 -3.17 -3.68
CA ILE A 40 -10.03 -4.28 -4.62
C ILE A 40 -9.80 -3.76 -6.03
N GLY A 41 -8.81 -4.30 -6.68
CA GLY A 41 -8.56 -4.10 -8.10
C GLY A 41 -7.82 -2.80 -8.45
N ASP A 42 -6.71 -2.94 -9.14
CA ASP A 42 -5.92 -1.82 -9.67
C ASP A 42 -5.73 -0.72 -8.64
N ILE A 43 -5.21 -1.11 -7.49
CA ILE A 43 -5.02 -0.16 -6.40
C ILE A 43 -3.79 0.69 -6.64
N SER A 44 -3.94 1.99 -6.48
CA SER A 44 -2.82 2.92 -6.52
C SER A 44 -2.97 3.88 -5.36
N LEU A 45 -1.93 3.96 -4.54
CA LEU A 45 -1.90 4.85 -3.39
C LEU A 45 -0.71 5.77 -3.54
N ALA A 46 -0.93 7.05 -3.38
CA ALA A 46 0.15 8.02 -3.47
C ALA A 46 0.07 8.97 -2.29
N PHE A 47 1.15 9.09 -1.54
CA PHE A 47 1.24 10.06 -0.46
C PHE A 47 2.70 10.32 -0.12
N ASP A 48 3.00 11.57 0.14
CA ASP A 48 4.33 11.99 0.62
C ASP A 48 5.48 11.45 -0.23
N GLY A 49 5.29 11.42 -1.54
CA GLY A 49 6.32 10.95 -2.46
C GLY A 49 6.34 9.44 -2.65
N TRP A 50 5.61 8.70 -1.84
CA TRP A 50 5.49 7.26 -1.98
C TRP A 50 4.36 6.90 -2.92
N THR A 51 4.55 5.87 -3.70
CA THR A 51 3.50 5.31 -4.54
C THR A 51 3.45 3.81 -4.30
N PHE A 52 2.26 3.30 -4.03
CA PHE A 52 2.05 1.86 -3.81
C PHE A 52 1.06 1.33 -4.85
N LEU A 53 1.36 0.18 -5.42
CA LEU A 53 0.48 -0.46 -6.39
C LEU A 53 0.19 -1.88 -5.92
N ALA A 54 -1.06 -2.30 -6.04
CA ALA A 54 -1.46 -3.63 -5.59
C ALA A 54 -2.76 -4.05 -6.24
N GLU A 55 -3.17 -5.28 -6.02
CA GLU A 55 -4.45 -5.79 -6.52
C GLU A 55 -5.48 -5.93 -5.41
N ARG A 56 -5.03 -6.10 -4.18
CA ARG A 56 -5.90 -6.14 -3.01
C ARG A 56 -5.25 -5.39 -1.88
N GLY A 57 -6.05 -4.74 -1.07
CA GLY A 57 -5.53 -4.01 0.06
C GLY A 57 -6.51 -3.91 1.20
N GLU A 58 -6.00 -3.74 2.41
CA GLU A 58 -6.79 -3.48 3.60
C GLU A 58 -6.11 -2.39 4.40
N PHE A 59 -6.85 -1.39 4.76
CA PHE A 59 -6.33 -0.36 5.65
C PHE A 59 -7.02 -0.49 7.00
N HIS A 60 -6.25 -0.81 8.02
CA HIS A 60 -6.74 -0.97 9.38
C HIS A 60 -6.60 0.38 10.08
N LEU A 61 -7.74 1.01 10.32
CA LEU A 61 -7.76 2.40 10.74
C LEU A 61 -7.13 2.64 12.09
N GLU A 62 -7.41 1.78 13.05
CA GLU A 62 -6.89 1.99 14.40
C GLU A 62 -5.40 1.69 14.49
N GLU A 63 -4.97 0.69 13.78
CA GLU A 63 -3.57 0.27 13.81
C GLU A 63 -2.70 1.09 12.89
N LYS A 64 -3.32 1.89 12.04
CA LYS A 64 -2.61 2.68 11.03
C LYS A 64 -1.70 1.79 10.20
N LYS A 65 -2.27 0.69 9.74
CA LYS A 65 -1.55 -0.34 9.03
C LYS A 65 -2.24 -0.62 7.70
N LEU A 66 -1.45 -0.67 6.64
CA LEU A 66 -1.95 -0.96 5.31
C LEU A 66 -1.36 -2.28 4.85
N LEU A 67 -2.22 -3.19 4.44
CA LEU A 67 -1.79 -4.48 3.92
C LEU A 67 -2.09 -4.52 2.44
N LEU A 68 -1.09 -4.81 1.64
CA LEU A 68 -1.23 -4.85 0.20
C LEU A 68 -0.82 -6.20 -0.33
N GLN A 69 -1.50 -6.65 -1.36
CA GLN A 69 -1.27 -7.95 -1.94
C GLN A 69 -1.32 -7.87 -3.45
N GLY A 70 -0.38 -8.54 -4.11
CA GLY A 70 -0.43 -8.69 -5.55
C GLY A 70 -1.29 -9.87 -5.93
N ASP A 71 -1.30 -10.20 -7.21
CA ASP A 71 -1.98 -11.41 -7.66
C ASP A 71 -0.98 -12.28 -8.42
N ALA A 72 -1.48 -13.33 -9.05
CA ALA A 72 -0.61 -14.30 -9.71
C ALA A 72 0.22 -13.68 -10.83
N GLY A 73 -0.26 -12.62 -11.44
CA GLY A 73 0.43 -12.00 -12.56
C GLY A 73 1.27 -10.79 -12.19
N ARG A 74 1.11 -10.27 -10.99
CA ARG A 74 1.78 -9.01 -10.66
C ARG A 74 1.92 -8.87 -9.16
N LYS A 75 3.14 -8.63 -8.71
CA LYS A 75 3.40 -8.39 -7.30
C LYS A 75 2.94 -7.00 -6.87
N ALA A 76 2.71 -6.84 -5.59
CA ALA A 76 2.52 -5.51 -5.04
C ALA A 76 3.86 -4.79 -5.09
N SER A 77 3.85 -3.48 -5.24
CA SER A 77 5.08 -2.72 -5.36
C SER A 77 4.97 -1.35 -4.71
N PHE A 78 6.12 -0.76 -4.44
CA PHE A 78 6.17 0.61 -3.98
C PHE A 78 7.39 1.31 -4.57
N SER A 79 7.32 2.62 -4.61
CA SER A 79 8.46 3.41 -5.06
C SER A 79 8.44 4.77 -4.40
N ASN A 80 9.62 5.38 -4.32
CA ASN A 80 9.74 6.77 -3.89
C ASN A 80 10.88 7.37 -4.67
N ASN A 81 10.54 8.23 -5.62
CA ASN A 81 11.53 8.80 -6.52
C ASN A 81 12.54 9.69 -5.81
N ARG A 82 12.12 10.39 -4.77
CA ARG A 82 13.04 11.26 -4.06
C ARG A 82 14.11 10.48 -3.32
N ARG A 83 13.79 9.29 -2.89
CA ARG A 83 14.72 8.47 -2.12
C ARG A 83 15.37 7.40 -2.96
N SER A 84 15.03 7.34 -4.25
CA SER A 84 15.58 6.35 -5.17
C SER A 84 15.42 4.94 -4.65
N VAL A 85 14.20 4.62 -4.17
CA VAL A 85 13.93 3.30 -3.65
C VAL A 85 12.73 2.69 -4.35
N PHE A 86 12.82 1.41 -4.62
CA PHE A 86 11.75 0.64 -5.25
C PHE A 86 11.71 -0.74 -4.60
N GLY A 87 10.52 -1.25 -4.37
CA GLY A 87 10.38 -2.59 -3.81
C GLY A 87 9.19 -3.29 -4.38
N GLU A 88 9.23 -4.61 -4.36
CA GLU A 88 8.07 -5.42 -4.73
C GLU A 88 8.08 -6.73 -3.98
N ALA A 89 6.90 -7.30 -3.78
CA ALA A 89 6.75 -8.56 -3.08
C ALA A 89 5.32 -9.04 -3.27
N ASN A 90 5.07 -10.30 -2.89
CA ASN A 90 3.70 -10.80 -2.94
C ASN A 90 2.82 -10.06 -1.94
N TYR A 91 3.38 -9.70 -0.79
CA TYR A 91 2.66 -8.96 0.26
C TYR A 91 3.50 -7.80 0.74
N ILE A 92 2.85 -6.68 0.96
CA ILE A 92 3.49 -5.49 1.51
C ILE A 92 2.66 -5.02 2.70
N GLU A 93 3.32 -4.84 3.85
CA GLU A 93 2.67 -4.26 5.01
C GLU A 93 3.31 -2.90 5.28
N VAL A 94 2.50 -1.86 5.29
CA VAL A 94 2.98 -0.52 5.58
C VAL A 94 2.47 -0.12 6.96
N ARG A 95 3.40 0.16 7.87
CA ARG A 95 3.04 0.74 9.16
C ARG A 95 3.34 2.21 9.02
N LEU A 96 2.30 3.02 9.05
CA LEU A 96 2.44 4.45 8.75
C LEU A 96 3.45 5.09 9.69
N SER A 97 4.37 5.83 9.11
CA SER A 97 5.44 6.53 9.82
C SER A 97 6.46 5.61 10.48
N GLU A 98 6.41 4.32 10.22
CA GLU A 98 7.37 3.39 10.80
C GLU A 98 8.17 2.61 9.78
N SER A 99 7.50 1.78 8.99
CA SER A 99 8.23 0.86 8.14
C SER A 99 7.37 0.30 7.02
N ILE A 100 8.07 -0.27 6.05
CA ILE A 100 7.45 -1.04 4.98
C ILE A 100 8.05 -2.43 5.07
N ASN A 101 7.21 -3.44 5.19
CA ASN A 101 7.65 -4.82 5.30
C ASN A 101 7.21 -5.59 4.08
N LEU A 102 8.18 -6.19 3.40
CA LEU A 102 7.96 -6.97 2.19
C LEU A 102 8.03 -8.44 2.53
N SER A 103 7.10 -9.24 2.06
CA SER A 103 7.19 -10.67 2.26
C SER A 103 6.69 -11.43 1.04
N GLY A 104 7.33 -12.56 0.78
CA GLY A 104 7.03 -13.38 -0.36
C GLY A 104 7.78 -12.91 -1.60
N ASP A 105 8.89 -13.54 -1.89
CA ASP A 105 9.67 -13.27 -3.09
C ASP A 105 9.99 -11.78 -3.22
N ALA A 106 10.51 -11.22 -2.16
CA ALA A 106 10.69 -9.77 -2.03
C ALA A 106 11.96 -9.28 -2.70
N ILE A 107 11.87 -8.11 -3.31
CA ILE A 107 13.01 -7.45 -3.94
C ILE A 107 12.99 -5.99 -3.51
N LEU A 108 14.13 -5.48 -3.09
CA LEU A 108 14.28 -4.09 -2.75
C LEU A 108 15.46 -3.51 -3.51
N THR A 109 15.22 -2.45 -4.24
CA THR A 109 16.26 -1.75 -4.98
C THR A 109 16.44 -0.37 -4.39
N SER A 110 17.65 -0.03 -4.01
CA SER A 110 17.96 1.27 -3.44
C SER A 110 19.28 1.74 -4.06
N ASP A 111 19.24 2.89 -4.69
CA ASP A 111 20.37 3.42 -5.45
C ASP A 111 20.79 2.38 -6.50
N SER A 112 21.94 1.78 -6.36
CA SER A 112 22.39 0.78 -7.33
C SER A 112 22.46 -0.60 -6.73
N GLU A 113 21.80 -0.82 -5.59
CA GLU A 113 21.83 -2.12 -4.95
C GLU A 113 20.50 -2.84 -5.04
N ASN A 114 20.56 -4.13 -5.29
CA ASN A 114 19.38 -4.98 -5.31
C ASN A 114 19.48 -6.01 -4.20
N ILE A 115 18.44 -6.09 -3.40
CA ILE A 115 18.37 -7.06 -2.32
C ILE A 115 17.18 -7.98 -2.58
N LYS A 116 17.41 -9.28 -2.53
CA LYS A 116 16.35 -10.28 -2.71
C LYS A 116 16.28 -11.16 -1.48
N SER A 117 15.07 -11.41 -1.02
CA SER A 117 14.88 -12.23 0.15
C SER A 117 13.40 -12.60 0.28
N ASN A 118 13.07 -13.51 1.16
CA ASN A 118 11.68 -13.80 1.46
C ASN A 118 11.05 -12.71 2.30
N LYS A 119 11.85 -12.01 3.09
CA LYS A 119 11.35 -10.92 3.93
C LYS A 119 12.36 -9.80 3.94
N ILE A 120 11.88 -8.60 3.72
CA ILE A 120 12.72 -7.40 3.76
C ILE A 120 11.94 -6.34 4.54
N SER A 121 12.61 -5.70 5.47
CA SER A 121 12.02 -4.62 6.25
C SER A 121 12.76 -3.33 5.94
N TYR A 122 12.02 -2.32 5.52
CA TYR A 122 12.57 -1.00 5.24
C TYR A 122 12.01 -0.04 6.26
N LYS A 123 12.86 0.53 7.09
CA LYS A 123 12.41 1.45 8.12
C LYS A 123 12.53 2.87 7.63
N PHE A 124 11.49 3.66 7.88
CA PHE A 124 11.51 5.04 7.47
C PHE A 124 12.57 5.79 8.27
N PRO A 125 13.33 6.67 7.63
CA PRO A 125 14.29 7.47 8.38
C PRO A 125 13.53 8.46 9.26
N ASN A 126 14.11 8.77 10.38
CA ASN A 126 13.54 9.75 11.30
C ASN A 126 13.91 11.15 10.87
#